data_ba325b6ca809e7d7beb625c56721a777
#
_entry.id   ba325b6ca809e7d7beb625c56721a777
#
_cell.length_a   1.000
_cell.length_b   1.000
_cell.length_c   1.000
_cell.angle_alpha   90.00
_cell.angle_beta   90.00
_cell.angle_gamma   90.00
#
_symmetry.space_group_name_H-M   'P 1'
#
loop_
_entity.id
_entity.type
_entity.pdbx_description
1 polymer ?
#
loop_
_entity_poly.entity_id
_entity_poly.type
_entity_poly.pdbx_seq_one_letter_code
_entity_poly.pdbx_strand_id
1 'polypeptide(L)'
;KLSMDEFFIIERTVNDIIDIYIDAYTAYYVNYKEELLKSHRETVDELSVPIIPITERVAILPVVGNVDTYRAKKIREKTLLRVKELKAEQLIIDISGVPFIDTAVVNHLFKIVKGIKLLGCSTILTGISPEIADTMIELGIEVDDELKTMSDLQQALRSIQHYLIDK
;
A
#
# COMPACT_ATOMS: atom_id res chain seq x y z
N LYS A 1 15.31 -47.23 47.26
CA LYS A 1 14.73 -47.65 45.96
C LYS A 1 13.32 -47.05 45.87
N LEU A 2 13.07 -46.25 44.86
CA LEU A 2 11.75 -45.77 44.57
C LEU A 2 10.81 -46.96 44.29
N SER A 3 9.59 -46.89 44.79
CA SER A 3 8.55 -47.82 44.41
C SER A 3 8.11 -47.55 42.98
N MET A 4 7.48 -48.49 42.31
CA MET A 4 6.96 -48.28 40.94
C MET A 4 5.91 -47.18 40.92
N ASP A 5 5.10 -47.07 41.94
CA ASP A 5 4.06 -46.01 42.03
C ASP A 5 4.68 -44.62 42.16
N GLU A 6 5.72 -44.48 42.97
CA GLU A 6 6.46 -43.20 43.10
C GLU A 6 7.14 -42.82 41.78
N PHE A 7 7.68 -43.81 41.04
CA PHE A 7 8.27 -43.56 39.73
C PHE A 7 7.24 -43.00 38.74
N PHE A 8 6.07 -43.61 38.61
CA PHE A 8 5.02 -43.16 37.72
C PHE A 8 4.46 -41.77 38.10
N ILE A 9 4.35 -41.45 39.37
CA ILE A 9 3.93 -40.12 39.84
C ILE A 9 4.95 -39.07 39.40
N ILE A 10 6.26 -39.35 39.58
CA ILE A 10 7.34 -38.42 39.18
C ILE A 10 7.32 -38.23 37.66
N GLU A 11 7.26 -39.32 36.90
CA GLU A 11 7.22 -39.28 35.44
C GLU A 11 6.07 -38.41 34.93
N ARG A 12 4.88 -38.64 35.47
CA ARG A 12 3.70 -37.86 35.10
C ARG A 12 3.83 -36.38 35.44
N THR A 13 4.35 -36.08 36.65
CA THR A 13 4.55 -34.70 37.06
C THR A 13 5.57 -33.98 36.19
N VAL A 14 6.65 -34.66 35.80
CA VAL A 14 7.64 -34.08 34.87
C VAL A 14 7.05 -33.83 33.51
N ASN A 15 6.27 -34.75 32.96
CA ASN A 15 5.60 -34.59 31.67
C ASN A 15 4.63 -33.42 31.71
N ASP A 16 3.79 -33.33 32.77
CA ASP A 16 2.84 -32.22 32.92
C ASP A 16 3.56 -30.85 32.96
N ILE A 17 4.71 -30.77 33.64
CA ILE A 17 5.52 -29.54 33.67
C ILE A 17 6.11 -29.21 32.30
N ILE A 18 6.59 -30.22 31.57
CA ILE A 18 7.16 -30.05 30.24
C ILE A 18 6.07 -29.55 29.29
N ASP A 19 4.88 -30.14 29.33
CA ASP A 19 3.75 -29.75 28.49
C ASP A 19 3.34 -28.31 28.75
N ILE A 20 3.20 -27.89 30.00
CA ILE A 20 2.92 -26.51 30.39
C ILE A 20 3.99 -25.54 29.83
N TYR A 21 5.25 -25.96 29.91
CA TYR A 21 6.37 -25.15 29.44
C TYR A 21 6.38 -25.01 27.91
N ILE A 22 6.09 -26.09 27.20
CA ILE A 22 6.00 -26.11 25.73
C ILE A 22 4.83 -25.23 25.27
N ASP A 23 3.69 -25.34 25.92
CA ASP A 23 2.51 -24.52 25.58
C ASP A 23 2.76 -23.03 25.81
N ALA A 24 3.34 -22.67 26.97
CA ALA A 24 3.69 -21.30 27.28
C ALA A 24 4.75 -20.74 26.31
N TYR A 25 5.76 -21.54 25.98
CA TYR A 25 6.80 -21.14 25.02
C TYR A 25 6.23 -20.96 23.61
N THR A 26 5.38 -21.89 23.18
CA THR A 26 4.75 -21.85 21.85
C THR A 26 3.85 -20.63 21.72
N ALA A 27 3.01 -20.36 22.71
CA ALA A 27 2.16 -19.17 22.73
C ALA A 27 2.99 -17.87 22.70
N TYR A 28 4.06 -17.79 23.51
CA TYR A 28 4.96 -16.66 23.50
C TYR A 28 5.64 -16.47 22.12
N TYR A 29 6.16 -17.57 21.56
CA TYR A 29 6.86 -17.52 20.27
C TYR A 29 5.97 -17.11 19.12
N VAL A 30 4.72 -17.62 19.08
CA VAL A 30 3.73 -17.23 18.06
C VAL A 30 3.41 -15.74 18.17
N ASN A 31 3.08 -15.27 19.37
CA ASN A 31 2.78 -13.85 19.61
C ASN A 31 3.96 -12.93 19.25
N TYR A 32 5.17 -13.32 19.65
CA TYR A 32 6.38 -12.56 19.30
C TYR A 32 6.61 -12.49 17.80
N LYS A 33 6.40 -13.60 17.08
CA LYS A 33 6.49 -13.63 15.60
C LYS A 33 5.44 -12.76 14.94
N GLU A 34 4.21 -12.77 15.43
CA GLU A 34 3.13 -11.92 14.91
C GLU A 34 3.43 -10.42 15.13
N GLU A 35 3.90 -10.04 16.31
CA GLU A 35 4.32 -8.67 16.59
C GLU A 35 5.47 -8.21 15.70
N LEU A 36 6.48 -9.08 15.53
CA LEU A 36 7.62 -8.80 14.66
C LEU A 36 7.18 -8.60 13.21
N LEU A 37 6.33 -9.50 12.68
CA LEU A 37 5.79 -9.38 11.32
C LEU A 37 4.93 -8.12 11.17
N LYS A 38 4.16 -7.77 12.18
CA LYS A 38 3.36 -6.54 12.20
C LYS A 38 4.25 -5.30 12.15
N SER A 39 5.27 -5.22 12.98
CA SER A 39 6.24 -4.13 13.00
C SER A 39 6.97 -3.98 11.66
N HIS A 40 7.40 -5.10 11.05
CA HIS A 40 8.01 -5.07 9.72
C HIS A 40 7.03 -4.58 8.64
N ARG A 41 5.76 -5.00 8.69
CA ARG A 41 4.73 -4.51 7.77
C ARG A 41 4.48 -3.01 7.95
N GLU A 42 4.38 -2.53 9.16
CA GLU A 42 4.17 -1.10 9.45
C GLU A 42 5.32 -0.25 8.92
N THR A 43 6.56 -0.69 9.08
CA THR A 43 7.75 0.01 8.55
C THR A 43 7.74 0.04 7.01
N VAL A 44 7.39 -1.07 6.36
CA VAL A 44 7.25 -1.13 4.89
C VAL A 44 6.06 -0.29 4.42
N ASP A 45 4.96 -0.29 5.16
CA ASP A 45 3.76 0.50 4.84
C ASP A 45 3.99 2.00 4.97
N GLU A 46 4.82 2.46 5.90
CA GLU A 46 5.18 3.88 6.01
C GLU A 46 5.94 4.38 4.77
N LEU A 47 6.83 3.54 4.23
CA LEU A 47 7.62 3.85 3.04
C LEU A 47 6.89 3.52 1.71
N SER A 48 5.77 2.81 1.76
CA SER A 48 5.11 2.25 0.57
C SER A 48 4.28 3.24 -0.24
N VAL A 49 4.01 4.44 0.29
CA VAL A 49 3.20 5.48 -0.37
C VAL A 49 3.89 6.84 -0.24
N PRO A 50 5.03 7.04 -0.92
CA PRO A 50 5.72 8.30 -0.87
C PRO A 50 5.01 9.33 -1.75
N ILE A 51 4.29 10.28 -1.15
CA ILE A 51 3.79 11.44 -1.88
C ILE A 51 4.80 12.55 -1.76
N ILE A 52 5.42 12.87 -2.88
CA ILE A 52 6.54 13.80 -2.98
C ILE A 52 6.03 15.14 -3.47
N PRO A 53 6.03 16.19 -2.65
CA PRO A 53 5.71 17.54 -3.13
C PRO A 53 6.86 18.02 -4.03
N ILE A 54 6.51 18.48 -5.24
CA ILE A 54 7.45 19.06 -6.20
C ILE A 54 7.42 20.59 -6.10
N THR A 55 6.22 21.13 -5.92
CA THR A 55 5.97 22.54 -5.63
C THR A 55 4.90 22.67 -4.55
N GLU A 56 4.53 23.87 -4.16
CA GLU A 56 3.42 24.12 -3.24
C GLU A 56 2.06 23.57 -3.76
N ARG A 57 1.93 23.41 -5.09
CA ARG A 57 0.67 23.02 -5.75
C ARG A 57 0.71 21.66 -6.41
N VAL A 58 1.89 21.08 -6.60
CA VAL A 58 2.09 19.84 -7.36
C VAL A 58 2.77 18.79 -6.51
N ALA A 59 2.21 17.60 -6.50
CA ALA A 59 2.81 16.43 -5.87
C ALA A 59 2.86 15.24 -6.84
N ILE A 60 3.76 14.30 -6.57
CA ILE A 60 3.92 13.04 -7.29
C ILE A 60 3.70 11.89 -6.34
N LEU A 61 2.97 10.88 -6.79
CA LEU A 61 2.81 9.58 -6.16
C LEU A 61 3.40 8.51 -7.08
N PRO A 62 4.67 8.10 -6.90
CA PRO A 62 5.21 6.95 -7.60
C PRO A 62 4.70 5.66 -6.97
N VAL A 63 4.10 4.79 -7.76
CA VAL A 63 3.67 3.46 -7.34
C VAL A 63 4.60 2.42 -7.96
N VAL A 64 5.31 1.66 -7.13
CA VAL A 64 6.34 0.71 -7.58
C VAL A 64 6.10 -0.66 -6.98
N GLY A 65 6.34 -1.71 -7.76
CA GLY A 65 6.21 -3.11 -7.34
C GLY A 65 4.77 -3.61 -7.34
N ASN A 66 4.54 -4.78 -6.77
CA ASN A 66 3.23 -5.41 -6.77
C ASN A 66 2.25 -4.63 -5.88
N VAL A 67 1.06 -4.38 -6.43
CA VAL A 67 -0.03 -3.74 -5.71
C VAL A 67 -1.16 -4.74 -5.56
N ASP A 68 -1.39 -5.20 -4.35
CA ASP A 68 -2.56 -5.98 -3.98
C ASP A 68 -3.70 -5.08 -3.45
N THR A 69 -4.85 -5.66 -3.21
CA THR A 69 -6.04 -4.94 -2.72
C THR A 69 -5.79 -4.22 -1.38
N TYR A 70 -5.00 -4.82 -0.48
CA TYR A 70 -4.67 -4.21 0.81
C TYR A 70 -3.80 -2.97 0.61
N ARG A 71 -2.74 -3.09 -0.18
CA ARG A 71 -1.84 -1.97 -0.51
C ARG A 71 -2.58 -0.87 -1.27
N ALA A 72 -3.45 -1.22 -2.23
CA ALA A 72 -4.28 -0.26 -2.96
C ALA A 72 -5.21 0.55 -2.03
N LYS A 73 -5.80 -0.10 -1.02
CA LYS A 73 -6.59 0.58 0.01
C LYS A 73 -5.74 1.55 0.82
N LYS A 74 -4.55 1.16 1.24
CA LYS A 74 -3.60 2.02 1.97
C LYS A 74 -3.12 3.20 1.14
N ILE A 75 -2.79 2.97 -0.14
CA ILE A 75 -2.45 4.04 -1.08
C ILE A 75 -3.58 5.06 -1.13
N ARG A 76 -4.81 4.62 -1.26
CA ARG A 76 -5.97 5.51 -1.30
C ARG A 76 -6.10 6.36 -0.04
N GLU A 77 -6.09 5.74 1.13
CA GLU A 77 -6.27 6.43 2.41
C GLU A 77 -5.18 7.49 2.65
N LYS A 78 -3.92 7.09 2.46
CA LYS A 78 -2.78 8.00 2.63
C LYS A 78 -2.77 9.12 1.58
N THR A 79 -3.12 8.82 0.32
CA THR A 79 -3.13 9.80 -0.76
C THR A 79 -4.17 10.89 -0.51
N LEU A 80 -5.40 10.53 -0.17
CA LEU A 80 -6.45 11.51 0.10
C LEU A 80 -6.11 12.42 1.28
N LEU A 81 -5.55 11.85 2.35
CA LEU A 81 -5.12 12.63 3.50
C LEU A 81 -3.99 13.58 3.13
N ARG A 82 -2.96 13.09 2.44
CA ARG A 82 -1.77 13.86 2.12
C ARG A 82 -2.02 14.96 1.10
N VAL A 83 -2.85 14.70 0.09
CA VAL A 83 -3.29 15.72 -0.89
C VAL A 83 -4.01 16.88 -0.20
N LYS A 84 -4.88 16.56 0.77
CA LYS A 84 -5.58 17.59 1.57
C LYS A 84 -4.62 18.39 2.44
N GLU A 85 -3.64 17.75 3.11
CA GLU A 85 -2.64 18.42 3.93
C GLU A 85 -1.75 19.36 3.10
N LEU A 86 -1.29 18.88 1.95
CA LEU A 86 -0.43 19.63 1.03
C LEU A 86 -1.19 20.72 0.27
N LYS A 87 -2.53 20.69 0.28
CA LYS A 87 -3.38 21.55 -0.56
C LYS A 87 -2.97 21.49 -2.04
N ALA A 88 -2.56 20.31 -2.49
CA ALA A 88 -2.11 20.11 -3.86
C ALA A 88 -3.27 20.34 -4.84
N GLU A 89 -3.00 21.08 -5.91
CA GLU A 89 -3.95 21.34 -7.00
C GLU A 89 -3.80 20.29 -8.11
N GLN A 90 -2.60 19.68 -8.21
CA GLN A 90 -2.27 18.68 -9.19
C GLN A 90 -1.52 17.52 -8.55
N LEU A 91 -1.99 16.29 -8.75
CA LEU A 91 -1.29 15.06 -8.39
C LEU A 91 -0.92 14.27 -9.65
N ILE A 92 0.34 13.93 -9.79
CA ILE A 92 0.81 12.97 -10.80
C ILE A 92 0.91 11.60 -10.13
N ILE A 93 0.20 10.61 -10.65
CA ILE A 93 0.31 9.21 -10.21
C ILE A 93 1.09 8.46 -11.27
N ASP A 94 2.27 8.00 -10.94
CA ASP A 94 3.11 7.22 -11.85
C ASP A 94 3.06 5.73 -11.48
N ILE A 95 2.55 4.91 -12.40
CA ILE A 95 2.41 3.47 -12.25
C ILE A 95 3.37 2.68 -13.16
N SER A 96 4.36 3.35 -13.75
CA SER A 96 5.35 2.70 -14.62
C SER A 96 6.14 1.58 -13.93
N GLY A 97 6.28 1.67 -12.60
CA GLY A 97 6.94 0.66 -11.77
C GLY A 97 6.04 -0.50 -11.32
N VAL A 98 4.80 -0.59 -11.82
CA VAL A 98 3.85 -1.65 -11.46
C VAL A 98 3.78 -2.68 -12.59
N PRO A 99 4.27 -3.90 -12.37
CA PRO A 99 4.34 -4.91 -13.43
C PRO A 99 2.98 -5.49 -13.81
N PHE A 100 2.06 -5.52 -12.86
CA PHE A 100 0.72 -6.10 -13.05
C PHE A 100 -0.27 -5.45 -12.08
N ILE A 101 -1.50 -5.22 -12.56
CA ILE A 101 -2.62 -4.71 -11.76
C ILE A 101 -3.86 -5.56 -12.06
N ASP A 102 -4.51 -6.09 -11.03
CA ASP A 102 -5.79 -6.76 -11.18
C ASP A 102 -6.96 -5.76 -11.21
N THR A 103 -8.13 -6.25 -11.60
CA THR A 103 -9.37 -5.49 -11.71
C THR A 103 -9.75 -4.77 -10.40
N ALA A 104 -9.51 -5.39 -9.24
CA ALA A 104 -9.82 -4.80 -7.94
C ALA A 104 -8.91 -3.61 -7.64
N VAL A 105 -7.63 -3.73 -7.98
CA VAL A 105 -6.63 -2.66 -7.81
C VAL A 105 -6.92 -1.48 -8.76
N VAL A 106 -7.27 -1.74 -10.02
CA VAL A 106 -7.72 -0.69 -10.97
C VAL A 106 -8.91 0.07 -10.40
N ASN A 107 -9.92 -0.62 -9.86
CA ASN A 107 -11.05 0.04 -9.19
C ASN A 107 -10.64 0.91 -8.00
N HIS A 108 -9.65 0.46 -7.21
CA HIS A 108 -9.12 1.28 -6.12
C HIS A 108 -8.40 2.53 -6.62
N LEU A 109 -7.62 2.42 -7.71
CA LEU A 109 -6.94 3.55 -8.34
C LEU A 109 -7.95 4.61 -8.79
N PHE A 110 -9.05 4.19 -9.43
CA PHE A 110 -10.11 5.12 -9.83
C PHE A 110 -10.84 5.77 -8.66
N LYS A 111 -11.04 5.05 -7.56
CA LYS A 111 -11.57 5.64 -6.32
C LYS A 111 -10.63 6.70 -5.74
N ILE A 112 -9.31 6.57 -5.94
CA ILE A 112 -8.34 7.61 -5.58
C ILE A 112 -8.59 8.83 -6.45
N VAL A 113 -8.61 8.69 -7.77
CA VAL A 113 -8.81 9.79 -8.72
C VAL A 113 -10.09 10.57 -8.41
N LYS A 114 -11.21 9.86 -8.26
CA LYS A 114 -12.50 10.48 -7.90
C LYS A 114 -12.45 11.19 -6.54
N GLY A 115 -11.82 10.57 -5.55
CA GLY A 115 -11.68 11.18 -4.23
C GLY A 115 -10.82 12.44 -4.24
N ILE A 116 -9.72 12.44 -4.98
CA ILE A 116 -8.81 13.58 -5.17
C ILE A 116 -9.55 14.74 -5.85
N LYS A 117 -10.36 14.45 -6.88
CA LYS A 117 -11.17 15.45 -7.56
C LYS A 117 -12.15 16.14 -6.60
N LEU A 118 -12.81 15.38 -5.71
CA LEU A 118 -13.69 15.95 -4.70
C LEU A 118 -12.96 16.88 -3.72
N LEU A 119 -11.64 16.72 -3.57
CA LEU A 119 -10.78 17.63 -2.79
C LEU A 119 -10.29 18.84 -3.60
N GLY A 120 -10.71 18.98 -4.87
CA GLY A 120 -10.32 20.09 -5.75
C GLY A 120 -8.95 19.90 -6.41
N CYS A 121 -8.37 18.71 -6.36
CA CYS A 121 -7.08 18.39 -6.98
C CYS A 121 -7.31 17.58 -8.26
N SER A 122 -6.63 17.95 -9.36
CA SER A 122 -6.65 17.22 -10.62
C SER A 122 -5.59 16.13 -10.66
N THR A 123 -5.82 15.08 -11.46
CA THR A 123 -4.91 13.94 -11.54
C THR A 123 -4.36 13.74 -12.95
N ILE A 124 -3.06 13.47 -13.05
CA ILE A 124 -2.40 12.96 -14.24
C ILE A 124 -1.91 11.55 -13.93
N LEU A 125 -2.32 10.56 -14.71
CA LEU A 125 -1.85 9.19 -14.62
C LEU A 125 -0.78 8.92 -15.68
N THR A 126 0.36 8.36 -15.29
CA THR A 126 1.48 8.08 -16.19
C THR A 126 1.94 6.63 -16.07
N GLY A 127 2.58 6.12 -17.13
CA GLY A 127 3.18 4.79 -17.12
C GLY A 127 2.17 3.64 -17.22
N ILE A 128 1.06 3.86 -17.91
CA ILE A 128 0.04 2.82 -18.14
C ILE A 128 0.62 1.82 -19.16
N SER A 129 0.73 0.53 -18.76
CA SER A 129 1.09 -0.53 -19.69
C SER A 129 -0.11 -0.96 -20.55
N PRO A 130 0.12 -1.62 -21.70
CA PRO A 130 -0.97 -2.13 -22.55
C PRO A 130 -1.94 -3.04 -21.78
N GLU A 131 -1.44 -3.90 -20.90
CA GLU A 131 -2.23 -4.83 -20.10
C GLU A 131 -3.13 -4.10 -19.10
N ILE A 132 -2.61 -3.01 -18.52
CA ILE A 132 -3.39 -2.14 -17.62
C ILE A 132 -4.45 -1.40 -18.41
N ALA A 133 -4.11 -0.90 -19.59
CA ALA A 133 -5.05 -0.21 -20.48
C ALA A 133 -6.22 -1.12 -20.89
N ASP A 134 -5.94 -2.37 -21.26
CA ASP A 134 -6.96 -3.37 -21.58
C ASP A 134 -7.89 -3.63 -20.39
N THR A 135 -7.34 -3.80 -19.21
CA THR A 135 -8.13 -3.96 -17.97
C THR A 135 -9.03 -2.74 -17.70
N MET A 136 -8.52 -1.53 -17.94
CA MET A 136 -9.29 -0.30 -17.79
C MET A 136 -10.48 -0.24 -18.77
N ILE A 137 -10.26 -0.64 -20.04
CA ILE A 137 -11.31 -0.69 -21.08
C ILE A 137 -12.38 -1.73 -20.69
N GLU A 138 -11.98 -2.92 -20.28
CA GLU A 138 -12.91 -3.98 -19.83
C GLU A 138 -13.79 -3.55 -18.66
N LEU A 139 -13.28 -2.69 -17.80
CA LEU A 139 -14.01 -2.12 -16.67
C LEU A 139 -14.91 -0.94 -17.05
N GLY A 140 -14.93 -0.54 -18.33
CA GLY A 140 -15.69 0.60 -18.78
C GLY A 140 -15.21 1.92 -18.18
N ILE A 141 -13.91 2.03 -17.91
CA ILE A 141 -13.33 3.23 -17.36
C ILE A 141 -13.15 4.24 -18.48
N GLU A 142 -13.90 5.32 -18.42
CA GLU A 142 -13.77 6.44 -19.34
C GLU A 142 -12.60 7.33 -18.91
N VAL A 143 -11.70 7.59 -19.87
CA VAL A 143 -10.67 8.62 -19.76
C VAL A 143 -11.33 9.91 -20.25
N ASP A 144 -11.79 10.72 -19.34
CA ASP A 144 -12.44 11.99 -19.56
C ASP A 144 -11.59 13.17 -19.04
N ASP A 145 -12.19 14.36 -18.99
CA ASP A 145 -11.53 15.54 -18.42
C ASP A 145 -11.13 15.39 -16.94
N GLU A 146 -11.61 14.33 -16.28
CA GLU A 146 -11.33 14.05 -14.88
C GLU A 146 -10.00 13.34 -14.66
N LEU A 147 -9.58 12.51 -15.64
CA LEU A 147 -8.36 11.75 -15.62
C LEU A 147 -7.54 12.01 -16.88
N LYS A 148 -6.55 12.86 -16.78
CA LYS A 148 -5.54 13.01 -17.84
C LYS A 148 -4.56 11.86 -17.79
N THR A 149 -4.26 11.30 -18.94
CA THR A 149 -3.23 10.27 -19.08
C THR A 149 -2.06 10.78 -19.93
N MET A 150 -0.85 10.38 -19.56
CA MET A 150 0.36 10.70 -20.34
C MET A 150 1.27 9.48 -20.38
N SER A 151 2.12 9.39 -21.39
CA SER A 151 2.97 8.21 -21.62
C SER A 151 3.94 7.97 -20.46
N ASP A 152 4.51 9.03 -19.93
CA ASP A 152 5.53 8.96 -18.90
C ASP A 152 5.52 10.20 -17.98
N LEU A 153 6.23 10.07 -16.86
CA LEU A 153 6.38 11.11 -15.87
C LEU A 153 7.03 12.39 -16.44
N GLN A 154 7.95 12.24 -17.40
CA GLN A 154 8.62 13.40 -17.99
C GLN A 154 7.65 14.26 -18.80
N GLN A 155 6.76 13.62 -19.56
CA GLN A 155 5.71 14.32 -20.30
C GLN A 155 4.75 15.04 -19.35
N ALA A 156 4.36 14.39 -18.25
CA ALA A 156 3.51 15.00 -17.24
C ALA A 156 4.16 16.25 -16.61
N LEU A 157 5.45 16.15 -16.25
CA LEU A 157 6.19 17.29 -15.70
C LEU A 157 6.30 18.45 -16.68
N ARG A 158 6.50 18.18 -17.97
CA ARG A 158 6.52 19.23 -19.00
C ARG A 158 5.15 19.92 -19.14
N SER A 159 4.07 19.18 -19.04
CA SER A 159 2.72 19.72 -19.18
C SER A 159 2.32 20.68 -18.06
N ILE A 160 2.95 20.56 -16.91
CA ILE A 160 2.70 21.38 -15.73
C ILE A 160 3.77 22.45 -15.49
N GLN A 161 4.61 22.74 -16.49
CA GLN A 161 5.70 23.73 -16.35
C GLN A 161 5.25 25.08 -15.81
N HIS A 162 4.03 25.53 -16.14
CA HIS A 162 3.46 26.76 -15.62
C HIS A 162 3.29 26.75 -14.08
N TYR A 163 3.04 25.59 -13.46
CA TYR A 163 3.01 25.44 -11.99
C TYR A 163 4.41 25.37 -11.35
N LEU A 164 5.46 25.14 -12.18
CA LEU A 164 6.84 25.03 -11.69
C LEU A 164 7.57 26.38 -11.70
N ILE A 165 7.05 27.37 -12.44
CA ILE A 165 7.73 28.66 -12.68
C ILE A 165 7.14 29.79 -11.84
N ASP A 166 5.89 29.67 -11.40
CA ASP A 166 5.27 30.65 -10.50
C ASP A 166 5.85 30.53 -9.09
N LYS A 167 6.80 31.43 -8.82
CA LYS A 167 7.26 31.77 -7.48
C LYS A 167 6.53 32.99 -6.98
#